data_0269a9ec2e5de2b7bccb144bb7879ab8
#
_entry.id   0269a9ec2e5de2b7bccb144bb7879ab8
#
_cell.length_a   1.000
_cell.length_b   1.000
_cell.length_c   1.000
_cell.angle_alpha   90.00
_cell.angle_beta   90.00
_cell.angle_gamma   90.00
#
_symmetry.space_group_name_H-M   'P 1'
#
loop_
_entity.id
_entity.type
_entity.pdbx_description
1 polymer ?
#
loop_
_entity_poly.entity_id
_entity_poly.type
_entity_poly.pdbx_seq_one_letter_code
_entity_poly.pdbx_strand_id
1 'polypeptide(L)'
;MSNSIVEIEDTKCVFIFGYNASTSHPIVARRINHAKAKGAKVIVCDPRKIETARIADIYAPLANGSNVAFLNAMMNVILEEGLQDQKFIDEHTENFDAFYETVKAYTPESTQHITGIEPEMLREIARTYAKAETATILWGMGVCQFRQGVETVRALASLAMLTGNLGKPNVGVNPVRGQNNVQGACDMGALFNTLPGYQSFADPETNAKFAKAWGVPSIPTKPGVPLSEVPEAIMEDKIKAFYIMGEDTLQTEPDINAVKKAFEKVELLIVQDIFMTQTAAEADILLPATSCAEHEGVYSAADRGFQRFYKAVEPTGDVKDDWVIISEIATAMGYPMHYNNTKEIWDELRSLCPIYKGATYEKMEGMGYIQWPCTDEGPEDQGTQYLYKGQIFDRPNGKAEFFACDWEPPMEDLSEEFPLVLSTVREVGHYSCRSMTGNCRALAALADEPGFVQMNDQDAKELGVKNNDLVWIASSRGRVISRADVSTRTNKGACYMTYQWWIGKCNELTAEHLNPGSRTPEYKYSAVRIDKIEDQAWAERYVVTEYAKLKNRLKETALVA
;
A
#
# COMPACT_ATOMS: atom_id res chain seq x y z
N MET A 1 -4.32 1.46 11.01
CA MET A 1 -5.74 1.21 11.31
C MET A 1 -6.09 1.89 12.62
N SER A 2 -7.25 2.52 12.71
CA SER A 2 -7.70 3.11 13.98
C SER A 2 -8.18 2.04 14.97
N ASN A 3 -8.72 0.94 14.47
CA ASN A 3 -9.26 -0.15 15.29
C ASN A 3 -8.54 -1.48 15.01
N SER A 4 -8.65 -2.42 15.93
CA SER A 4 -8.08 -3.75 15.81
C SER A 4 -8.76 -4.57 14.71
N ILE A 5 -7.99 -5.42 14.02
CA ILE A 5 -8.51 -6.34 13.00
C ILE A 5 -9.58 -7.28 13.57
N VAL A 6 -9.46 -7.67 14.84
CA VAL A 6 -10.44 -8.57 15.49
C VAL A 6 -11.81 -7.94 15.63
N GLU A 7 -11.90 -6.61 15.78
CA GLU A 7 -13.16 -5.88 15.93
C GLU A 7 -14.03 -5.86 14.68
N ILE A 8 -13.45 -6.17 13.50
CA ILE A 8 -14.21 -6.29 12.25
C ILE A 8 -15.34 -7.30 12.37
N GLU A 9 -15.17 -8.37 13.17
CA GLU A 9 -16.16 -9.45 13.32
C GLU A 9 -17.46 -9.02 14.01
N ASP A 10 -17.44 -7.92 14.75
CA ASP A 10 -18.58 -7.47 15.56
C ASP A 10 -19.21 -6.17 15.06
N THR A 11 -18.69 -5.61 13.95
CA THR A 11 -19.30 -4.46 13.28
C THR A 11 -20.65 -4.79 12.64
N LYS A 12 -21.50 -3.79 12.43
CA LYS A 12 -22.80 -3.94 11.74
C LYS A 12 -22.78 -3.62 10.26
N CYS A 13 -21.74 -2.85 9.83
CA CYS A 13 -21.51 -2.56 8.41
C CYS A 13 -20.01 -2.59 8.11
N VAL A 14 -19.62 -3.32 7.07
CA VAL A 14 -18.25 -3.29 6.52
C VAL A 14 -18.30 -2.57 5.17
N PHE A 15 -17.72 -1.38 5.11
CA PHE A 15 -17.58 -0.61 3.88
C PHE A 15 -16.17 -0.82 3.32
N ILE A 16 -16.08 -1.51 2.19
CA ILE A 16 -14.83 -1.89 1.52
C ILE A 16 -14.65 -1.03 0.29
N PHE A 17 -13.56 -0.27 0.22
CA PHE A 17 -13.29 0.67 -0.83
C PHE A 17 -11.89 0.45 -1.46
N GLY A 18 -11.85 0.08 -2.77
CA GLY A 18 -10.59 -0.16 -3.47
C GLY A 18 -9.70 -1.22 -2.80
N TYR A 19 -10.29 -2.33 -2.33
CA TYR A 19 -9.58 -3.32 -1.54
C TYR A 19 -10.10 -4.75 -1.77
N ASN A 20 -9.23 -5.62 -2.29
CA ASN A 20 -9.54 -7.04 -2.45
C ASN A 20 -9.00 -7.86 -1.26
N ALA A 21 -9.77 -7.91 -0.18
CA ALA A 21 -9.41 -8.63 1.04
C ALA A 21 -9.11 -10.11 0.78
N SER A 22 -9.90 -10.76 -0.05
CA SER A 22 -9.78 -12.20 -0.34
C SER A 22 -8.44 -12.57 -0.97
N THR A 23 -7.88 -11.70 -1.81
CA THR A 23 -6.59 -11.92 -2.48
C THR A 23 -5.41 -11.43 -1.65
N SER A 24 -5.53 -10.22 -1.06
CA SER A 24 -4.40 -9.59 -0.38
C SER A 24 -4.26 -9.97 1.10
N HIS A 25 -5.38 -10.23 1.80
CA HIS A 25 -5.42 -10.45 3.24
C HIS A 25 -6.46 -11.51 3.62
N PRO A 26 -6.21 -12.80 3.36
CA PRO A 26 -7.20 -13.87 3.59
C PRO A 26 -7.73 -13.94 5.03
N ILE A 27 -6.90 -13.58 6.01
CA ILE A 27 -7.30 -13.58 7.43
C ILE A 27 -8.28 -12.43 7.71
N VAL A 28 -8.08 -11.24 7.12
CA VAL A 28 -9.06 -10.14 7.20
C VAL A 28 -10.35 -10.51 6.48
N ALA A 29 -10.25 -11.14 5.29
CA ALA A 29 -11.42 -11.63 4.57
C ALA A 29 -12.23 -12.64 5.38
N ARG A 30 -11.57 -13.53 6.13
CA ARG A 30 -12.25 -14.44 7.08
C ARG A 30 -13.05 -13.66 8.13
N ARG A 31 -12.48 -12.58 8.69
CA ARG A 31 -13.19 -11.75 9.68
C ARG A 31 -14.39 -11.03 9.09
N ILE A 32 -14.28 -10.53 7.86
CA ILE A 32 -15.41 -9.95 7.11
C ILE A 32 -16.52 -11.01 6.93
N ASN A 33 -16.16 -12.24 6.57
CA ASN A 33 -17.11 -13.35 6.47
C ASN A 33 -17.81 -13.66 7.81
N HIS A 34 -17.09 -13.59 8.93
CA HIS A 34 -17.67 -13.76 10.26
C HIS A 34 -18.65 -12.62 10.61
N ALA A 35 -18.28 -11.36 10.33
CA ALA A 35 -19.18 -10.22 10.48
C ALA A 35 -20.49 -10.43 9.69
N LYS A 36 -20.35 -10.80 8.40
CA LYS A 36 -21.51 -11.10 7.56
C LYS A 36 -22.37 -12.24 8.11
N ALA A 37 -21.76 -13.31 8.59
CA ALA A 37 -22.49 -14.43 9.21
C ALA A 37 -23.25 -13.99 10.48
N LYS A 38 -22.78 -12.96 11.19
CA LYS A 38 -23.45 -12.30 12.32
C LYS A 38 -24.50 -11.27 11.90
N GLY A 39 -24.73 -11.08 10.59
CA GLY A 39 -25.76 -10.18 10.05
C GLY A 39 -25.26 -8.78 9.65
N ALA A 40 -23.96 -8.52 9.67
CA ALA A 40 -23.40 -7.27 9.17
C ALA A 40 -23.68 -7.09 7.66
N LYS A 41 -23.93 -5.86 7.24
CA LYS A 41 -23.99 -5.50 5.83
C LYS A 41 -22.59 -5.34 5.28
N VAL A 42 -22.34 -5.85 4.06
CA VAL A 42 -21.07 -5.73 3.37
C VAL A 42 -21.28 -4.95 2.08
N ILE A 43 -20.64 -3.79 1.99
CA ILE A 43 -20.65 -2.92 0.81
C ILE A 43 -19.25 -2.99 0.19
N VAL A 44 -19.16 -3.24 -1.12
CA VAL A 44 -17.90 -3.29 -1.85
C VAL A 44 -17.93 -2.31 -3.01
N CYS A 45 -17.03 -1.35 -2.99
CA CYS A 45 -16.82 -0.36 -4.05
C CYS A 45 -15.45 -0.59 -4.69
N ASP A 46 -15.45 -1.12 -5.91
CA ASP A 46 -14.22 -1.43 -6.65
C ASP A 46 -14.57 -1.48 -8.15
N PRO A 47 -13.77 -0.89 -9.05
CA PRO A 47 -14.04 -0.91 -10.48
C PRO A 47 -14.02 -2.32 -11.08
N ARG A 48 -13.34 -3.25 -10.43
CA ARG A 48 -13.28 -4.66 -10.81
C ARG A 48 -14.15 -5.50 -9.87
N LYS A 49 -14.95 -6.42 -10.40
CA LYS A 49 -15.73 -7.37 -9.57
C LYS A 49 -14.78 -8.38 -8.92
N ILE A 50 -14.18 -7.95 -7.81
CA ILE A 50 -13.20 -8.70 -7.03
C ILE A 50 -13.84 -9.89 -6.27
N GLU A 51 -13.01 -10.81 -5.76
CA GLU A 51 -13.49 -11.99 -5.03
C GLU A 51 -14.33 -11.60 -3.81
N THR A 52 -13.94 -10.56 -3.10
CA THR A 52 -14.69 -10.03 -1.93
C THR A 52 -16.10 -9.56 -2.31
N ALA A 53 -16.33 -9.13 -3.56
CA ALA A 53 -17.65 -8.73 -4.03
C ALA A 53 -18.66 -9.89 -4.09
N ARG A 54 -18.20 -11.15 -4.05
CA ARG A 54 -19.11 -12.33 -4.02
C ARG A 54 -19.96 -12.42 -2.76
N ILE A 55 -19.49 -11.82 -1.67
CA ILE A 55 -20.21 -11.80 -0.39
C ILE A 55 -20.86 -10.46 -0.10
N ALA A 56 -20.71 -9.48 -0.98
CA ALA A 56 -21.30 -8.15 -0.80
C ALA A 56 -22.84 -8.20 -0.83
N ASP A 57 -23.48 -7.38 0.01
CA ASP A 57 -24.89 -7.06 -0.11
C ASP A 57 -25.09 -6.02 -1.22
N ILE A 58 -24.14 -5.08 -1.36
CA ILE A 58 -24.12 -4.06 -2.42
C ILE A 58 -22.74 -4.04 -3.04
N TYR A 59 -22.67 -4.13 -4.36
CA TYR A 59 -21.43 -3.97 -5.14
C TYR A 59 -21.55 -2.80 -6.10
N ALA A 60 -20.67 -1.82 -5.99
CA ALA A 60 -20.60 -0.64 -6.84
C ALA A 60 -19.35 -0.67 -7.74
N PRO A 61 -19.52 -0.90 -9.07
CA PRO A 61 -18.41 -0.90 -10.04
C PRO A 61 -18.06 0.52 -10.49
N LEU A 62 -17.54 1.36 -9.58
CA LEU A 62 -17.22 2.75 -9.88
C LEU A 62 -16.13 2.89 -10.96
N ALA A 63 -16.15 4.01 -11.69
CA ALA A 63 -15.11 4.32 -12.69
C ALA A 63 -13.76 4.58 -12.02
N ASN A 64 -12.65 4.18 -12.68
CA ASN A 64 -11.30 4.47 -12.20
C ASN A 64 -11.06 5.98 -12.07
N GLY A 65 -10.51 6.42 -10.92
CA GLY A 65 -10.22 7.83 -10.66
C GLY A 65 -11.39 8.66 -10.14
N SER A 66 -12.56 8.07 -9.89
CA SER A 66 -13.76 8.77 -9.41
C SER A 66 -13.92 8.80 -7.88
N ASN A 67 -12.94 8.37 -7.12
CA ASN A 67 -13.03 8.11 -5.68
C ASN A 67 -13.59 9.29 -4.88
N VAL A 68 -13.03 10.49 -5.06
CA VAL A 68 -13.44 11.70 -4.31
C VAL A 68 -14.88 12.10 -4.67
N ALA A 69 -15.23 12.08 -5.96
CA ALA A 69 -16.60 12.40 -6.41
C ALA A 69 -17.64 11.43 -5.81
N PHE A 70 -17.32 10.13 -5.80
CA PHE A 70 -18.18 9.10 -5.22
C PHE A 70 -18.39 9.33 -3.71
N LEU A 71 -17.31 9.55 -2.96
CA LEU A 71 -17.38 9.77 -1.51
C LEU A 71 -18.10 11.07 -1.16
N ASN A 72 -17.85 12.15 -1.89
CA ASN A 72 -18.56 13.41 -1.70
C ASN A 72 -20.07 13.23 -1.96
N ALA A 73 -20.45 12.52 -3.03
CA ALA A 73 -21.87 12.26 -3.32
C ALA A 73 -22.52 11.37 -2.25
N MET A 74 -21.79 10.39 -1.71
CA MET A 74 -22.27 9.58 -0.60
C MET A 74 -22.51 10.43 0.66
N MET A 75 -21.57 11.35 0.98
CA MET A 75 -21.69 12.27 2.11
C MET A 75 -22.80 13.32 1.89
N ASN A 76 -23.00 13.77 0.65
CA ASN A 76 -24.12 14.64 0.28
C ASN A 76 -25.47 14.00 0.64
N VAL A 77 -25.69 12.75 0.24
CA VAL A 77 -26.93 12.02 0.59
C VAL A 77 -27.12 11.92 2.10
N ILE A 78 -26.07 11.63 2.85
CA ILE A 78 -26.13 11.53 4.32
C ILE A 78 -26.58 12.86 4.94
N LEU A 79 -26.07 13.97 4.44
CA LEU A 79 -26.42 15.32 4.91
C LEU A 79 -27.84 15.74 4.51
N GLU A 80 -28.21 15.52 3.25
CA GLU A 80 -29.55 15.89 2.76
C GLU A 80 -30.68 15.09 3.43
N GLU A 81 -30.39 13.83 3.80
CA GLU A 81 -31.38 12.97 4.47
C GLU A 81 -31.30 13.07 6.01
N GLY A 82 -30.42 13.90 6.57
CA GLY A 82 -30.29 14.09 8.02
C GLY A 82 -29.80 12.84 8.75
N LEU A 83 -28.94 12.04 8.11
CA LEU A 83 -28.42 10.77 8.64
C LEU A 83 -27.06 10.93 9.37
N GLN A 84 -26.53 12.15 9.44
CA GLN A 84 -25.27 12.44 10.14
C GLN A 84 -25.44 12.37 11.67
N ASP A 85 -24.35 12.08 12.35
CA ASP A 85 -24.26 12.23 13.83
C ASP A 85 -23.95 13.68 14.20
N GLN A 86 -25.01 14.50 14.28
CA GLN A 86 -24.86 15.94 14.55
C GLN A 86 -24.19 16.20 15.90
N LYS A 87 -24.45 15.35 16.89
CA LYS A 87 -23.83 15.49 18.21
C LYS A 87 -22.30 15.31 18.14
N PHE A 88 -21.85 14.27 17.42
CA PHE A 88 -20.41 14.05 17.22
C PHE A 88 -19.77 15.23 16.47
N ILE A 89 -20.44 15.75 15.44
CA ILE A 89 -19.98 16.90 14.66
C ILE A 89 -19.77 18.11 15.57
N ASP A 90 -20.77 18.47 16.35
CA ASP A 90 -20.74 19.68 17.18
C ASP A 90 -19.72 19.60 18.32
N GLU A 91 -19.63 18.45 18.98
CA GLU A 91 -18.79 18.27 20.17
C GLU A 91 -17.32 17.96 19.81
N HIS A 92 -17.05 17.20 18.76
CA HIS A 92 -15.75 16.56 18.52
C HIS A 92 -15.06 16.96 17.21
N THR A 93 -15.66 17.87 16.42
CA THR A 93 -15.07 18.23 15.12
C THR A 93 -14.94 19.75 14.92
N GLU A 94 -14.20 20.13 13.88
CA GLU A 94 -14.07 21.50 13.38
C GLU A 94 -14.07 21.52 11.85
N ASN A 95 -14.21 22.70 11.24
CA ASN A 95 -14.26 22.96 9.79
C ASN A 95 -15.44 22.30 9.05
N PHE A 96 -16.54 22.01 9.77
CA PHE A 96 -17.73 21.39 9.16
C PHE A 96 -18.38 22.27 8.10
N ASP A 97 -18.48 23.58 8.31
CA ASP A 97 -19.15 24.50 7.38
C ASP A 97 -18.45 24.52 5.99
N ALA A 98 -17.12 24.62 5.97
CA ALA A 98 -16.37 24.59 4.72
C ALA A 98 -16.51 23.24 4.00
N PHE A 99 -16.50 22.14 4.75
CA PHE A 99 -16.75 20.80 4.24
C PHE A 99 -18.16 20.68 3.63
N TYR A 100 -19.18 21.15 4.35
CA TYR A 100 -20.57 21.12 3.87
C TYR A 100 -20.74 21.88 2.55
N GLU A 101 -20.15 23.10 2.45
CA GLU A 101 -20.22 23.92 1.23
C GLU A 101 -19.65 23.20 0.00
N THR A 102 -18.58 22.43 0.16
CA THR A 102 -18.02 21.62 -0.92
C THR A 102 -18.94 20.44 -1.25
N VAL A 103 -19.32 19.65 -0.24
CA VAL A 103 -20.04 18.38 -0.43
C VAL A 103 -21.45 18.60 -1.00
N LYS A 104 -22.14 19.69 -0.68
CA LYS A 104 -23.48 19.99 -1.17
C LYS A 104 -23.59 20.09 -2.70
N ALA A 105 -22.49 20.34 -3.40
CA ALA A 105 -22.47 20.40 -4.86
C ALA A 105 -22.45 19.02 -5.54
N TYR A 106 -22.11 17.97 -4.79
CA TYR A 106 -21.93 16.61 -5.29
C TYR A 106 -23.22 15.78 -5.08
N THR A 107 -24.27 16.06 -5.84
CA THR A 107 -25.46 15.20 -5.81
C THR A 107 -25.19 13.89 -6.54
N PRO A 108 -25.92 12.79 -6.23
CA PRO A 108 -25.82 11.55 -7.00
C PRO A 108 -25.97 11.75 -8.50
N GLU A 109 -26.91 12.62 -8.94
CA GLU A 109 -27.16 12.93 -10.33
C GLU A 109 -25.99 13.70 -10.96
N SER A 110 -25.44 14.69 -10.27
CA SER A 110 -24.32 15.49 -10.79
C SER A 110 -23.02 14.67 -10.94
N THR A 111 -22.88 13.61 -10.17
CA THR A 111 -21.66 12.76 -10.15
C THR A 111 -21.78 11.48 -10.97
N GLN A 112 -22.97 11.13 -11.48
CA GLN A 112 -23.19 9.90 -12.24
C GLN A 112 -22.24 9.77 -13.43
N HIS A 113 -22.03 10.86 -14.17
CA HIS A 113 -21.15 10.86 -15.36
C HIS A 113 -19.66 10.67 -15.02
N ILE A 114 -19.25 10.96 -13.77
CA ILE A 114 -17.88 10.79 -13.27
C ILE A 114 -17.72 9.38 -12.71
N THR A 115 -18.67 8.94 -11.88
CA THR A 115 -18.57 7.71 -11.10
C THR A 115 -19.03 6.46 -11.85
N GLY A 116 -19.92 6.64 -12.84
CA GLY A 116 -20.63 5.55 -13.52
C GLY A 116 -21.65 4.84 -12.64
N ILE A 117 -21.96 5.38 -11.45
CA ILE A 117 -22.88 4.75 -10.49
C ILE A 117 -24.27 5.39 -10.60
N GLU A 118 -25.29 4.54 -10.71
CA GLU A 118 -26.69 5.00 -10.73
C GLU A 118 -27.05 5.72 -9.42
N PRO A 119 -27.73 6.88 -9.49
CA PRO A 119 -28.05 7.71 -8.33
C PRO A 119 -28.71 6.95 -7.18
N GLU A 120 -29.66 6.06 -7.47
CA GLU A 120 -30.36 5.31 -6.42
C GLU A 120 -29.46 4.26 -5.76
N MET A 121 -28.54 3.63 -6.50
CA MET A 121 -27.54 2.74 -5.91
C MET A 121 -26.63 3.51 -4.94
N LEU A 122 -26.21 4.71 -5.30
CA LEU A 122 -25.40 5.57 -4.43
C LEU A 122 -26.15 5.95 -3.15
N ARG A 123 -27.45 6.29 -3.26
CA ARG A 123 -28.32 6.53 -2.10
C ARG A 123 -28.46 5.29 -1.22
N GLU A 124 -28.65 4.11 -1.81
CA GLU A 124 -28.73 2.85 -1.07
C GLU A 124 -27.44 2.58 -0.27
N ILE A 125 -26.27 2.82 -0.88
CA ILE A 125 -24.97 2.68 -0.23
C ILE A 125 -24.87 3.65 0.96
N ALA A 126 -25.16 4.93 0.74
CA ALA A 126 -25.09 5.97 1.76
C ALA A 126 -26.02 5.66 2.96
N ARG A 127 -27.26 5.31 2.68
CA ARG A 127 -28.28 4.94 3.70
C ARG A 127 -27.86 3.68 4.47
N THR A 128 -27.33 2.67 3.78
CA THR A 128 -26.92 1.40 4.41
C THR A 128 -25.75 1.62 5.36
N TYR A 129 -24.77 2.44 4.95
CA TYR A 129 -23.63 2.78 5.79
C TYR A 129 -24.04 3.65 6.99
N ALA A 130 -24.77 4.74 6.76
CA ALA A 130 -25.08 5.73 7.78
C ALA A 130 -26.07 5.24 8.84
N LYS A 131 -27.00 4.33 8.48
CA LYS A 131 -27.99 3.76 9.41
C LYS A 131 -27.46 2.60 10.23
N ALA A 132 -26.25 2.11 9.96
CA ALA A 132 -25.66 1.04 10.75
C ALA A 132 -25.24 1.57 12.14
N GLU A 133 -25.54 0.82 13.20
CA GLU A 133 -25.16 1.15 14.57
C GLU A 133 -23.64 1.33 14.72
N THR A 134 -22.88 0.47 14.02
CA THR A 134 -21.42 0.54 13.91
C THR A 134 -21.01 0.25 12.47
N ALA A 135 -20.08 1.05 11.94
CA ALA A 135 -19.54 0.84 10.60
C ALA A 135 -18.01 0.95 10.60
N THR A 136 -17.36 0.01 9.93
CA THR A 136 -15.91 0.03 9.70
C THR A 136 -15.61 0.25 8.23
N ILE A 137 -14.66 1.14 7.94
CA ILE A 137 -14.15 1.38 6.59
C ILE A 137 -12.83 0.62 6.42
N LEU A 138 -12.75 -0.23 5.41
CA LEU A 138 -11.54 -0.96 5.02
C LEU A 138 -11.11 -0.54 3.62
N TRP A 139 -9.85 -0.15 3.46
CA TRP A 139 -9.31 0.15 2.14
C TRP A 139 -7.89 -0.36 1.93
N GLY A 140 -7.52 -0.44 0.66
CA GLY A 140 -6.18 -0.83 0.21
C GLY A 140 -5.58 0.18 -0.76
N MET A 141 -4.65 -0.29 -1.59
CA MET A 141 -3.93 0.54 -2.56
C MET A 141 -4.82 1.14 -3.66
N GLY A 142 -6.02 0.58 -3.90
CA GLY A 142 -7.02 1.14 -4.83
C GLY A 142 -7.57 2.52 -4.41
N VAL A 143 -7.21 2.99 -3.21
CA VAL A 143 -7.52 4.34 -2.72
C VAL A 143 -6.32 5.28 -2.85
N CYS A 144 -5.13 4.79 -2.49
CA CYS A 144 -3.96 5.63 -2.26
C CYS A 144 -3.14 5.92 -3.53
N GLN A 145 -3.20 5.05 -4.55
CA GLN A 145 -2.35 5.12 -5.74
C GLN A 145 -3.04 5.87 -6.90
N PHE A 146 -3.56 7.05 -6.58
CA PHE A 146 -4.12 8.05 -7.51
C PHE A 146 -3.56 9.43 -7.22
N ARG A 147 -3.67 10.34 -8.19
CA ARG A 147 -3.38 11.77 -7.99
C ARG A 147 -4.01 12.31 -6.70
N GLN A 148 -5.29 11.99 -6.47
CA GLN A 148 -6.03 12.37 -5.27
C GLN A 148 -6.08 11.26 -4.20
N GLY A 149 -4.96 10.53 -3.99
CA GLY A 149 -4.90 9.48 -2.98
C GLY A 149 -5.05 10.00 -1.56
N VAL A 150 -4.38 11.10 -1.21
CA VAL A 150 -4.48 11.75 0.11
C VAL A 150 -5.90 12.29 0.34
N GLU A 151 -6.45 12.96 -0.67
CA GLU A 151 -7.80 13.53 -0.65
C GLU A 151 -8.87 12.44 -0.46
N THR A 152 -8.69 11.30 -1.13
CA THR A 152 -9.59 10.13 -0.95
C THR A 152 -9.54 9.60 0.49
N VAL A 153 -8.35 9.48 1.09
CA VAL A 153 -8.20 9.05 2.50
C VAL A 153 -8.86 10.05 3.45
N ARG A 154 -8.69 11.35 3.20
CA ARG A 154 -9.35 12.42 3.96
C ARG A 154 -10.87 12.35 3.83
N ALA A 155 -11.39 12.08 2.63
CA ALA A 155 -12.83 11.90 2.40
C ALA A 155 -13.38 10.67 3.15
N LEU A 156 -12.64 9.54 3.18
CA LEU A 156 -13.01 8.36 3.99
C LEU A 156 -13.01 8.67 5.49
N ALA A 157 -12.04 9.44 5.98
CA ALA A 157 -12.02 9.90 7.37
C ALA A 157 -13.20 10.84 7.66
N SER A 158 -13.52 11.77 6.76
CA SER A 158 -14.67 12.67 6.86
C SER A 158 -15.99 11.89 6.88
N LEU A 159 -16.13 10.84 6.08
CA LEU A 159 -17.31 9.96 6.10
C LEU A 159 -17.48 9.27 7.47
N ALA A 160 -16.39 8.79 8.08
CA ALA A 160 -16.44 8.19 9.41
C ALA A 160 -16.78 9.22 10.50
N MET A 161 -16.23 10.45 10.41
CA MET A 161 -16.57 11.56 11.31
C MET A 161 -18.04 11.97 11.18
N LEU A 162 -18.53 12.07 9.93
CA LEU A 162 -19.90 12.48 9.64
C LEU A 162 -20.94 11.56 10.31
N THR A 163 -20.60 10.30 10.52
CA THR A 163 -21.47 9.27 11.09
C THR A 163 -21.06 8.81 12.49
N GLY A 164 -20.10 9.50 13.15
CA GLY A 164 -19.64 9.17 14.49
C GLY A 164 -18.98 7.80 14.63
N ASN A 165 -18.41 7.25 13.55
CA ASN A 165 -17.78 5.92 13.50
C ASN A 165 -16.27 5.99 13.82
N LEU A 166 -15.89 6.73 14.88
CA LEU A 166 -14.53 6.84 15.42
C LEU A 166 -14.53 6.83 16.94
N GLY A 167 -13.43 6.40 17.55
CA GLY A 167 -13.20 6.50 19.00
C GLY A 167 -14.03 5.55 19.85
N LYS A 168 -14.61 4.51 19.26
CA LYS A 168 -15.41 3.47 19.93
C LYS A 168 -15.11 2.08 19.33
N PRO A 169 -15.48 0.96 19.99
CA PRO A 169 -15.29 -0.38 19.45
C PRO A 169 -16.09 -0.65 18.16
N ASN A 170 -15.59 -1.58 17.34
CA ASN A 170 -16.26 -2.14 16.15
C ASN A 170 -16.56 -1.14 15.03
N VAL A 171 -15.81 -0.03 14.96
CA VAL A 171 -15.92 0.99 13.92
C VAL A 171 -14.55 1.30 13.32
N GLY A 172 -14.39 2.45 12.70
CA GLY A 172 -13.09 3.06 12.41
C GLY A 172 -12.73 3.17 10.94
N VAL A 173 -11.57 3.82 10.75
CA VAL A 173 -10.92 4.05 9.48
C VAL A 173 -9.67 3.17 9.41
N ASN A 174 -9.69 2.19 8.53
CA ASN A 174 -8.79 1.06 8.62
C ASN A 174 -8.06 0.80 7.29
N PRO A 175 -6.92 1.51 7.02
CA PRO A 175 -6.01 1.14 5.93
C PRO A 175 -5.40 -0.23 6.22
N VAL A 176 -5.66 -1.21 5.34
CA VAL A 176 -5.09 -2.55 5.50
C VAL A 176 -3.78 -2.61 4.74
N ARG A 177 -2.66 -2.54 5.47
CA ARG A 177 -1.31 -2.56 4.91
C ARG A 177 -1.02 -3.89 4.22
N GLY A 178 -0.36 -3.84 3.05
CA GLY A 178 -0.21 -4.99 2.15
C GLY A 178 0.87 -5.99 2.56
N GLN A 179 2.09 -5.53 2.73
CA GLN A 179 3.24 -6.39 2.97
C GLN A 179 3.41 -6.72 4.46
N ASN A 180 4.05 -7.86 4.74
CA ASN A 180 4.50 -8.17 6.08
C ASN A 180 5.44 -7.08 6.59
N ASN A 181 5.21 -6.63 7.82
CA ASN A 181 5.99 -5.62 8.52
C ASN A 181 6.10 -4.24 7.84
N VAL A 182 5.29 -3.90 6.82
CA VAL A 182 5.28 -2.54 6.28
C VAL A 182 4.81 -1.51 7.32
N GLN A 183 3.94 -1.91 8.24
CA GLN A 183 3.58 -1.08 9.39
C GLN A 183 4.80 -0.84 10.27
N GLY A 184 5.57 -1.89 10.58
CA GLY A 184 6.80 -1.79 11.38
C GLY A 184 7.87 -0.92 10.74
N ALA A 185 8.09 -1.03 9.44
CA ALA A 185 9.01 -0.14 8.74
C ALA A 185 8.63 1.34 8.96
N CYS A 186 7.35 1.69 8.86
CA CYS A 186 6.87 3.04 9.15
C CYS A 186 7.00 3.40 10.63
N ASP A 187 6.62 2.50 11.54
CA ASP A 187 6.69 2.70 12.99
C ASP A 187 8.11 2.98 13.47
N MET A 188 9.10 2.34 12.83
CA MET A 188 10.52 2.46 13.15
C MET A 188 11.22 3.65 12.45
N GLY A 189 10.49 4.47 11.70
CA GLY A 189 11.02 5.64 11.04
C GLY A 189 11.72 5.38 9.70
N ALA A 190 11.50 4.23 9.07
CA ALA A 190 11.94 3.99 7.70
C ALA A 190 11.06 4.75 6.70
N LEU A 191 10.97 6.06 6.90
CA LEU A 191 10.26 7.04 6.09
C LEU A 191 11.19 8.23 5.88
N PHE A 192 11.08 8.88 4.71
CA PHE A 192 11.96 10.00 4.37
C PHE A 192 11.74 11.26 5.24
N ASN A 193 10.66 11.33 6.02
CA ASN A 193 10.18 12.55 6.68
C ASN A 193 9.87 12.39 8.17
N THR A 194 10.18 11.25 8.81
CA THR A 194 9.93 11.03 10.25
C THR A 194 11.05 10.25 10.92
N LEU A 195 11.14 10.42 12.24
CA LEU A 195 11.90 9.57 13.15
C LEU A 195 11.02 8.42 13.69
N PRO A 196 11.59 7.40 14.37
CA PRO A 196 10.82 6.34 15.01
C PRO A 196 9.64 6.88 15.84
N GLY A 197 8.51 6.20 15.78
CA GLY A 197 7.28 6.63 16.44
C GLY A 197 6.61 7.84 15.80
N TYR A 198 6.83 8.05 14.51
CA TYR A 198 6.29 9.18 13.72
C TYR A 198 6.66 10.56 14.26
N GLN A 199 7.77 10.65 15.01
CA GLN A 199 8.24 11.89 15.58
C GLN A 199 8.87 12.80 14.53
N SER A 200 8.62 14.12 14.65
CA SER A 200 9.15 15.09 13.69
C SER A 200 10.61 15.43 14.02
N PHE A 201 11.51 15.21 13.07
CA PHE A 201 12.89 15.66 13.18
C PHE A 201 13.04 17.19 13.02
N ALA A 202 12.01 17.88 12.51
CA ALA A 202 11.97 19.33 12.45
C ALA A 202 11.64 19.98 13.81
N ASP A 203 11.07 19.21 14.75
CA ASP A 203 10.85 19.67 16.13
C ASP A 203 12.19 19.72 16.89
N PRO A 204 12.62 20.88 17.41
CA PRO A 204 13.92 21.04 18.06
C PRO A 204 14.14 20.14 19.27
N GLU A 205 13.10 19.91 20.08
CA GLU A 205 13.20 19.06 21.29
C GLU A 205 13.37 17.60 20.91
N THR A 206 12.59 17.13 19.96
CA THR A 206 12.70 15.77 19.38
C THR A 206 14.06 15.57 18.73
N ASN A 207 14.51 16.51 17.89
CA ASN A 207 15.82 16.44 17.24
C ASN A 207 16.95 16.34 18.27
N ALA A 208 16.96 17.20 19.28
CA ALA A 208 17.96 17.19 20.36
C ALA A 208 17.93 15.88 21.17
N LYS A 209 16.75 15.31 21.43
CA LYS A 209 16.58 14.02 22.12
C LYS A 209 17.27 12.89 21.37
N PHE A 210 17.01 12.75 20.07
CA PHE A 210 17.62 11.71 19.25
C PHE A 210 19.12 11.94 19.02
N ALA A 211 19.54 13.17 18.74
CA ALA A 211 20.97 13.51 18.61
C ALA A 211 21.77 13.14 19.88
N LYS A 212 21.21 13.45 21.05
CA LYS A 212 21.82 13.08 22.35
C LYS A 212 21.89 11.57 22.54
N ALA A 213 20.82 10.84 22.24
CA ALA A 213 20.78 9.39 22.40
C ALA A 213 21.77 8.68 21.48
N TRP A 214 21.92 9.17 20.25
CA TRP A 214 22.85 8.62 19.26
C TRP A 214 24.28 9.16 19.39
N GLY A 215 24.55 10.07 20.33
CA GLY A 215 25.88 10.61 20.57
C GLY A 215 26.43 11.45 19.43
N VAL A 216 25.56 12.07 18.64
CA VAL A 216 25.93 12.93 17.48
C VAL A 216 25.62 14.39 17.80
N PRO A 217 26.37 15.34 17.17
CA PRO A 217 26.15 16.77 17.43
C PRO A 217 24.78 17.27 17.01
N SER A 218 24.21 16.72 15.94
CA SER A 218 22.90 17.04 15.38
C SER A 218 22.47 15.96 14.39
N ILE A 219 21.15 15.89 14.14
CA ILE A 219 20.59 15.12 13.04
C ILE A 219 19.93 16.07 12.05
N PRO A 220 19.68 15.63 10.78
CA PRO A 220 19.01 16.47 9.78
C PRO A 220 17.68 17.03 10.29
N THR A 221 17.33 18.23 9.87
CA THR A 221 16.06 18.92 10.20
C THR A 221 15.12 19.03 9.00
N LYS A 222 15.55 18.51 7.85
CA LYS A 222 14.77 18.51 6.60
C LYS A 222 14.52 17.08 6.13
N PRO A 223 13.39 16.83 5.48
CA PRO A 223 13.10 15.52 4.87
C PRO A 223 14.18 15.09 3.88
N GLY A 224 14.38 13.78 3.78
CA GLY A 224 15.10 13.18 2.68
C GLY A 224 14.32 13.24 1.36
N VAL A 225 14.86 12.62 0.32
CA VAL A 225 14.20 12.50 -0.98
C VAL A 225 13.18 11.35 -0.92
N PRO A 226 11.92 11.56 -1.32
CA PRO A 226 10.96 10.45 -1.48
C PRO A 226 11.46 9.44 -2.52
N LEU A 227 11.18 8.14 -2.31
CA LEU A 227 11.64 7.09 -3.23
C LEU A 227 11.28 7.37 -4.70
N SER A 228 10.06 7.85 -4.95
CA SER A 228 9.58 8.22 -6.29
C SER A 228 10.37 9.35 -6.98
N GLU A 229 11.14 10.13 -6.25
CA GLU A 229 11.98 11.21 -6.77
C GLU A 229 13.48 10.86 -6.81
N VAL A 230 13.86 9.69 -6.31
CA VAL A 230 15.26 9.25 -6.31
C VAL A 230 15.84 9.13 -7.71
N PRO A 231 15.14 8.58 -8.72
CA PRO A 231 15.67 8.53 -10.08
C PRO A 231 16.04 9.92 -10.64
N GLU A 232 15.16 10.90 -10.47
CA GLU A 232 15.42 12.29 -10.89
C GLU A 232 16.60 12.88 -10.12
N ALA A 233 16.65 12.69 -8.80
CA ALA A 233 17.75 13.19 -7.96
C ALA A 233 19.11 12.58 -8.34
N ILE A 234 19.16 11.32 -8.79
CA ILE A 234 20.37 10.71 -9.36
C ILE A 234 20.72 11.37 -10.69
N MET A 235 19.73 11.56 -11.58
CA MET A 235 19.96 12.20 -12.88
C MET A 235 20.45 13.65 -12.76
N GLU A 236 20.12 14.33 -11.67
CA GLU A 236 20.59 15.68 -11.32
C GLU A 236 21.88 15.71 -10.48
N ASP A 237 22.56 14.58 -10.27
CA ASP A 237 23.79 14.43 -9.47
C ASP A 237 23.63 14.80 -7.97
N LYS A 238 22.39 14.83 -7.47
CA LYS A 238 22.08 15.10 -6.06
C LYS A 238 22.31 13.84 -5.19
N ILE A 239 22.11 12.65 -5.76
CA ILE A 239 22.37 11.35 -5.14
C ILE A 239 23.46 10.66 -5.95
N LYS A 240 24.57 10.32 -5.29
CA LYS A 240 25.75 9.67 -5.88
C LYS A 240 25.94 8.24 -5.44
N ALA A 241 25.40 7.89 -4.27
CA ALA A 241 25.38 6.54 -3.76
C ALA A 241 23.96 6.19 -3.31
N PHE A 242 23.50 4.99 -3.66
CA PHE A 242 22.17 4.51 -3.28
C PHE A 242 22.29 3.12 -2.67
N TYR A 243 21.76 2.97 -1.44
CA TYR A 243 21.73 1.72 -0.71
C TYR A 243 20.30 1.22 -0.63
N ILE A 244 20.03 0.07 -1.23
CA ILE A 244 18.72 -0.58 -1.29
C ILE A 244 18.75 -1.83 -0.41
N MET A 245 17.75 -1.98 0.46
CA MET A 245 17.58 -3.12 1.34
C MET A 245 16.21 -3.78 1.14
N GLY A 246 16.21 -5.04 0.65
CA GLY A 246 15.02 -5.87 0.54
C GLY A 246 13.96 -5.37 -0.45
N GLU A 247 14.37 -4.67 -1.52
CA GLU A 247 13.48 -4.10 -2.53
C GLU A 247 14.00 -4.35 -3.95
N ASP A 248 13.12 -4.71 -4.87
CA ASP A 248 13.41 -4.86 -6.31
C ASP A 248 12.81 -3.69 -7.10
N THR A 249 13.46 -2.52 -7.01
CA THR A 249 13.01 -1.26 -7.61
C THR A 249 12.86 -1.35 -9.14
N LEU A 250 13.67 -2.16 -9.82
CA LEU A 250 13.52 -2.45 -11.26
C LEU A 250 12.30 -3.33 -11.59
N GLN A 251 11.45 -3.61 -10.60
CA GLN A 251 10.18 -4.29 -10.76
C GLN A 251 9.00 -3.46 -10.21
N THR A 252 9.23 -2.68 -9.13
CA THR A 252 8.16 -2.06 -8.35
C THR A 252 7.91 -0.60 -8.66
N GLU A 253 8.94 0.16 -9.07
CA GLU A 253 8.81 1.58 -9.36
C GLU A 253 8.08 1.86 -10.70
N PRO A 254 7.39 3.00 -10.83
CA PRO A 254 6.80 3.41 -12.10
C PRO A 254 7.89 3.77 -13.10
N ASP A 255 7.57 3.77 -14.39
CA ASP A 255 8.52 4.05 -15.47
C ASP A 255 9.89 3.38 -15.26
N ILE A 256 9.88 2.05 -15.20
CA ILE A 256 11.10 1.23 -14.96
C ILE A 256 12.26 1.63 -15.88
N ASN A 257 11.95 2.12 -17.10
CA ASN A 257 12.99 2.56 -18.04
C ASN A 257 13.73 3.81 -17.56
N ALA A 258 13.04 4.75 -16.89
CA ALA A 258 13.67 5.91 -16.26
C ALA A 258 14.51 5.48 -15.04
N VAL A 259 13.99 4.60 -14.20
CA VAL A 259 14.73 4.04 -13.05
C VAL A 259 16.01 3.36 -13.48
N LYS A 260 15.95 2.55 -14.55
CA LYS A 260 17.13 1.86 -15.09
C LYS A 260 18.22 2.84 -15.54
N LYS A 261 17.84 3.89 -16.26
CA LYS A 261 18.79 4.95 -16.67
C LYS A 261 19.45 5.64 -15.48
N ALA A 262 18.69 5.87 -14.40
CA ALA A 262 19.23 6.45 -13.18
C ALA A 262 20.26 5.50 -12.53
N PHE A 263 19.97 4.19 -12.46
CA PHE A 263 20.91 3.21 -11.90
C PHE A 263 22.18 3.03 -12.75
N GLU A 264 22.09 3.18 -14.07
CA GLU A 264 23.26 3.22 -14.96
C GLU A 264 24.15 4.45 -14.70
N LYS A 265 23.60 5.52 -14.10
CA LYS A 265 24.32 6.79 -13.82
C LYS A 265 24.84 6.90 -12.40
N VAL A 266 24.20 6.28 -11.42
CA VAL A 266 24.61 6.39 -10.01
C VAL A 266 26.06 5.89 -9.83
N GLU A 267 26.87 6.62 -9.04
CA GLU A 267 28.30 6.29 -8.87
C GLU A 267 28.52 5.03 -8.05
N LEU A 268 27.58 4.69 -7.14
CA LEU A 268 27.65 3.51 -6.28
C LEU A 268 26.24 3.01 -5.96
N LEU A 269 25.92 1.80 -6.40
CA LEU A 269 24.69 1.09 -6.07
C LEU A 269 25.00 -0.10 -5.15
N ILE A 270 24.49 -0.05 -3.92
CA ILE A 270 24.62 -1.13 -2.93
C ILE A 270 23.24 -1.78 -2.78
N VAL A 271 23.18 -3.11 -2.89
CA VAL A 271 21.95 -3.87 -2.66
C VAL A 271 22.17 -4.93 -1.59
N GLN A 272 21.31 -4.91 -0.58
CA GLN A 272 21.21 -5.94 0.45
C GLN A 272 19.91 -6.72 0.24
N ASP A 273 20.02 -8.01 -0.05
CA ASP A 273 18.85 -8.85 -0.31
C ASP A 273 19.14 -10.33 0.02
N ILE A 274 18.07 -11.11 0.11
CA ILE A 274 18.13 -12.57 0.31
C ILE A 274 18.15 -13.34 -1.01
N PHE A 275 17.87 -12.69 -2.14
CA PHE A 275 17.87 -13.27 -3.48
C PHE A 275 18.55 -12.35 -4.49
N MET A 276 19.10 -12.94 -5.54
CA MET A 276 19.53 -12.20 -6.73
C MET A 276 18.32 -11.70 -7.49
N THR A 277 17.88 -10.47 -7.17
CA THR A 277 16.81 -9.75 -7.86
C THR A 277 17.33 -9.07 -9.14
N GLN A 278 16.43 -8.47 -9.92
CA GLN A 278 16.86 -7.70 -11.09
C GLN A 278 17.63 -6.44 -10.68
N THR A 279 17.24 -5.82 -9.58
CA THR A 279 17.95 -4.68 -8.98
C THR A 279 19.32 -5.10 -8.44
N ALA A 280 19.38 -6.25 -7.74
CA ALA A 280 20.63 -6.79 -7.23
C ALA A 280 21.64 -7.11 -8.36
N ALA A 281 21.15 -7.50 -9.53
CA ALA A 281 22.00 -7.80 -10.69
C ALA A 281 22.65 -6.56 -11.34
N GLU A 282 22.21 -5.36 -10.98
CA GLU A 282 22.81 -4.08 -11.43
C GLU A 282 23.70 -3.45 -10.36
N ALA A 283 23.80 -4.05 -9.15
CA ALA A 283 24.54 -3.47 -8.03
C ALA A 283 26.07 -3.59 -8.19
N ASP A 284 26.78 -2.56 -7.72
CA ASP A 284 28.24 -2.57 -7.58
C ASP A 284 28.66 -3.43 -6.38
N ILE A 285 27.84 -3.44 -5.31
CA ILE A 285 28.10 -4.20 -4.08
C ILE A 285 26.83 -4.95 -3.69
N LEU A 286 26.96 -6.25 -3.44
CA LEU A 286 25.92 -7.13 -2.92
C LEU A 286 26.20 -7.54 -1.49
N LEU A 287 25.20 -7.43 -0.63
CA LEU A 287 25.27 -7.80 0.78
C LEU A 287 24.22 -8.86 1.07
N PRO A 288 24.60 -10.14 1.18
CA PRO A 288 23.65 -11.22 1.43
C PRO A 288 23.14 -11.18 2.87
N ALA A 289 21.82 -11.17 3.02
CA ALA A 289 21.12 -11.08 4.29
C ALA A 289 20.41 -12.38 4.67
N THR A 290 20.07 -12.52 5.96
CA THR A 290 19.28 -13.64 6.48
C THR A 290 17.80 -13.51 6.08
N SER A 291 17.13 -14.65 5.86
CA SER A 291 15.69 -14.72 5.65
C SER A 291 14.92 -14.63 6.97
N CYS A 292 13.60 -14.44 6.91
CA CYS A 292 12.72 -14.30 8.08
C CYS A 292 12.74 -15.50 9.05
N ALA A 293 13.24 -16.67 8.63
CA ALA A 293 13.37 -17.84 9.50
C ALA A 293 14.73 -17.94 10.19
N GLU A 294 15.70 -17.15 9.76
CA GLU A 294 17.10 -17.23 10.17
C GLU A 294 17.50 -16.15 11.18
N HIS A 295 16.62 -15.23 11.51
CA HIS A 295 16.83 -14.18 12.52
C HIS A 295 15.60 -14.02 13.44
N GLU A 296 15.69 -13.11 14.41
CA GLU A 296 14.61 -12.77 15.33
C GLU A 296 14.40 -11.26 15.44
N GLY A 297 13.25 -10.85 15.97
CA GLY A 297 12.95 -9.45 16.17
C GLY A 297 11.48 -9.19 16.50
N VAL A 298 10.97 -8.01 16.08
CA VAL A 298 9.60 -7.59 16.28
C VAL A 298 8.98 -7.17 14.95
N TYR A 299 7.79 -7.68 14.66
CA TYR A 299 6.94 -7.22 13.56
C TYR A 299 5.78 -6.37 14.08
N SER A 300 5.36 -5.39 13.30
CA SER A 300 4.09 -4.67 13.52
C SER A 300 3.03 -5.13 12.55
N ALA A 301 1.92 -5.62 13.08
CA ALA A 301 0.72 -5.92 12.27
C ALA A 301 0.05 -4.63 11.77
N ALA A 302 -0.78 -4.73 10.73
CA ALA A 302 -1.47 -3.58 10.12
C ALA A 302 -2.31 -2.76 11.11
N ASP A 303 -2.78 -3.39 12.19
CA ASP A 303 -3.55 -2.77 13.26
C ASP A 303 -2.69 -2.31 14.45
N ARG A 304 -1.41 -1.97 14.20
CA ARG A 304 -0.48 -1.39 15.18
C ARG A 304 0.02 -2.38 16.25
N GLY A 305 -0.17 -3.68 16.03
CA GLY A 305 0.19 -4.69 17.03
C GLY A 305 1.63 -5.18 16.87
N PHE A 306 2.43 -5.01 17.90
CA PHE A 306 3.78 -5.56 17.99
C PHE A 306 3.73 -7.03 18.37
N GLN A 307 4.53 -7.85 17.67
CA GLN A 307 4.68 -9.27 17.90
C GLN A 307 6.14 -9.66 17.75
N ARG A 308 6.66 -10.46 18.67
CA ARG A 308 7.96 -11.09 18.49
C ARG A 308 7.89 -12.23 17.48
N PHE A 309 8.93 -12.35 16.66
CA PHE A 309 9.20 -13.56 15.90
C PHE A 309 10.58 -14.09 16.28
N TYR A 310 10.78 -15.38 16.10
CA TYR A 310 11.93 -16.10 16.63
C TYR A 310 12.67 -16.81 15.51
N LYS A 311 13.99 -16.84 15.61
CA LYS A 311 14.84 -17.64 14.71
C LYS A 311 14.42 -19.11 14.79
N ALA A 312 14.12 -19.71 13.64
CA ALA A 312 13.69 -21.09 13.50
C ALA A 312 14.78 -22.01 12.97
N VAL A 313 15.71 -21.47 12.18
CA VAL A 313 16.83 -22.23 11.59
C VAL A 313 18.10 -21.40 11.65
N GLU A 314 19.26 -22.06 11.68
CA GLU A 314 20.55 -21.38 11.59
C GLU A 314 20.81 -20.97 10.13
N PRO A 315 21.33 -19.74 9.90
CA PRO A 315 21.70 -19.30 8.56
C PRO A 315 22.81 -20.17 7.99
N THR A 316 22.82 -20.31 6.66
CA THR A 316 23.85 -21.06 5.94
C THR A 316 24.61 -20.14 4.99
N GLY A 317 25.93 -20.37 4.86
CA GLY A 317 26.81 -19.53 4.04
C GLY A 317 27.21 -18.22 4.75
N ASP A 318 27.68 -17.26 3.97
CA ASP A 318 28.21 -15.99 4.45
C ASP A 318 27.14 -14.89 4.50
N VAL A 319 26.00 -15.21 5.13
CA VAL A 319 24.89 -14.25 5.32
C VAL A 319 24.91 -13.70 6.74
N LYS A 320 24.41 -12.48 6.91
CA LYS A 320 24.28 -11.81 8.22
C LYS A 320 22.90 -11.22 8.38
N ASP A 321 22.47 -11.05 9.63
CA ASP A 321 21.24 -10.32 9.96
C ASP A 321 21.35 -8.86 9.50
N ASP A 322 20.25 -8.30 9.02
CA ASP A 322 20.20 -6.94 8.49
C ASP A 322 20.78 -5.90 9.46
N TRP A 323 20.45 -6.00 10.75
CA TRP A 323 20.96 -5.09 11.77
C TRP A 323 22.48 -5.21 12.00
N VAL A 324 23.05 -6.41 11.82
CA VAL A 324 24.51 -6.65 11.90
C VAL A 324 25.21 -5.97 10.73
N ILE A 325 24.70 -6.16 9.50
CA ILE A 325 25.25 -5.53 8.30
C ILE A 325 25.25 -4.00 8.46
N ILE A 326 24.11 -3.41 8.88
CA ILE A 326 23.98 -1.96 9.09
C ILE A 326 24.98 -1.48 10.16
N SER A 327 25.12 -2.22 11.28
CA SER A 327 26.03 -1.86 12.36
C SER A 327 27.50 -1.91 11.94
N GLU A 328 27.89 -2.91 11.13
CA GLU A 328 29.24 -3.02 10.59
C GLU A 328 29.56 -1.90 9.59
N ILE A 329 28.61 -1.56 8.70
CA ILE A 329 28.77 -0.43 7.76
C ILE A 329 28.92 0.87 8.54
N ALA A 330 28.03 1.15 9.50
CA ALA A 330 28.10 2.35 10.32
C ALA A 330 29.42 2.47 11.07
N THR A 331 29.90 1.36 11.64
CA THR A 331 31.20 1.30 12.35
C THR A 331 32.35 1.55 11.39
N ALA A 332 32.33 0.96 10.19
CA ALA A 332 33.36 1.20 9.16
C ALA A 332 33.39 2.66 8.67
N MET A 333 32.21 3.33 8.68
CA MET A 333 32.06 4.76 8.37
C MET A 333 32.45 5.69 9.54
N GLY A 334 32.87 5.14 10.69
CA GLY A 334 33.33 5.90 11.85
C GLY A 334 32.26 6.19 12.91
N TYR A 335 31.06 5.65 12.78
CA TYR A 335 30.04 5.71 13.81
C TYR A 335 30.01 4.38 14.60
N PRO A 336 30.30 4.39 15.92
CA PRO A 336 30.42 3.16 16.71
C PRO A 336 29.04 2.59 17.05
N MET A 337 28.42 1.86 16.10
CA MET A 337 27.14 1.20 16.29
C MET A 337 27.36 -0.24 16.73
N HIS A 338 27.07 -0.54 17.98
CA HIS A 338 27.27 -1.87 18.57
C HIS A 338 26.04 -2.31 19.37
N TYR A 339 25.48 -3.43 19.01
CA TYR A 339 24.43 -4.12 19.76
C TYR A 339 24.81 -5.60 19.90
N ASN A 340 24.45 -6.22 21.01
CA ASN A 340 24.68 -7.65 21.25
C ASN A 340 23.51 -8.52 20.73
N ASN A 341 22.31 -7.96 20.65
CA ASN A 341 21.09 -8.66 20.25
C ASN A 341 19.97 -7.67 19.88
N THR A 342 18.91 -8.19 19.30
CA THR A 342 17.75 -7.41 18.85
C THR A 342 16.95 -6.78 20.01
N LYS A 343 17.06 -7.33 21.24
CA LYS A 343 16.42 -6.74 22.42
C LYS A 343 17.05 -5.39 22.77
N GLU A 344 18.36 -5.24 22.69
CA GLU A 344 19.03 -3.96 22.94
C GLU A 344 18.58 -2.88 21.97
N ILE A 345 18.44 -3.23 20.67
CA ILE A 345 17.91 -2.32 19.65
C ILE A 345 16.47 -1.92 19.99
N TRP A 346 15.64 -2.89 20.37
CA TRP A 346 14.25 -2.66 20.72
C TRP A 346 14.09 -1.79 21.98
N ASP A 347 14.91 -2.01 23.00
CA ASP A 347 14.90 -1.25 24.24
C ASP A 347 15.37 0.21 24.02
N GLU A 348 16.38 0.44 23.17
CA GLU A 348 16.77 1.80 22.77
C GLU A 348 15.62 2.50 22.05
N LEU A 349 15.00 1.86 21.06
CA LEU A 349 13.88 2.41 20.32
C LEU A 349 12.71 2.77 21.24
N ARG A 350 12.29 1.87 22.14
CA ARG A 350 11.23 2.13 23.13
C ARG A 350 11.55 3.31 24.04
N SER A 351 12.81 3.47 24.43
CA SER A 351 13.25 4.57 25.30
C SER A 351 13.06 5.95 24.65
N LEU A 352 13.13 6.01 23.32
CA LEU A 352 12.98 7.22 22.53
C LEU A 352 11.56 7.45 22.01
N CYS A 353 10.69 6.44 22.09
CA CYS A 353 9.31 6.48 21.59
C CYS A 353 8.31 6.26 22.74
N PRO A 354 7.82 7.32 23.38
CA PRO A 354 6.93 7.19 24.55
C PRO A 354 5.69 6.32 24.28
N ILE A 355 5.15 6.35 23.05
CA ILE A 355 3.97 5.55 22.67
C ILE A 355 4.27 4.05 22.51
N TYR A 356 5.54 3.62 22.53
CA TYR A 356 5.98 2.21 22.47
C TYR A 356 6.57 1.72 23.79
N LYS A 357 6.69 2.58 24.80
CA LYS A 357 7.39 2.30 26.05
C LYS A 357 6.93 0.98 26.69
N GLY A 358 5.63 0.73 26.70
CA GLY A 358 5.04 -0.46 27.30
C GLY A 358 5.22 -1.77 26.52
N ALA A 359 5.71 -1.74 25.28
CA ALA A 359 5.89 -2.93 24.45
C ALA A 359 7.22 -3.64 24.78
N THR A 360 7.36 -4.18 25.99
CA THR A 360 8.55 -4.93 26.39
C THR A 360 8.61 -6.31 25.71
N TYR A 361 9.83 -6.87 25.58
CA TYR A 361 9.99 -8.24 25.04
C TYR A 361 9.22 -9.26 25.87
N GLU A 362 9.17 -9.07 27.18
CA GLU A 362 8.46 -9.93 28.12
C GLU A 362 6.96 -9.96 27.87
N LYS A 363 6.34 -8.80 27.59
CA LYS A 363 4.91 -8.72 27.23
C LYS A 363 4.58 -9.35 25.88
N MET A 364 5.55 -9.42 24.97
CA MET A 364 5.41 -10.00 23.64
C MET A 364 5.91 -11.46 23.58
N GLU A 365 6.29 -12.08 24.68
CA GLU A 365 6.82 -13.43 24.69
C GLU A 365 5.77 -14.46 24.26
N GLY A 366 6.20 -15.47 23.52
CA GLY A 366 5.34 -16.52 22.99
C GLY A 366 4.34 -15.98 21.97
N MET A 367 3.05 -16.07 22.27
CA MET A 367 1.96 -15.53 21.43
C MET A 367 1.54 -14.12 21.83
N GLY A 368 2.39 -13.40 22.58
CA GLY A 368 2.14 -12.05 23.04
C GLY A 368 1.95 -11.06 21.88
N TYR A 369 0.99 -10.17 22.06
CA TYR A 369 0.59 -9.16 21.08
C TYR A 369 0.16 -7.90 21.82
N ILE A 370 0.78 -6.76 21.50
CA ILE A 370 0.45 -5.48 22.14
C ILE A 370 0.32 -4.37 21.11
N GLN A 371 -0.81 -3.69 21.10
CA GLN A 371 -1.07 -2.60 20.15
C GLN A 371 -0.65 -1.25 20.74
N TRP A 372 0.17 -0.51 19.99
CA TRP A 372 0.49 0.86 20.37
C TRP A 372 -0.69 1.82 20.12
N PRO A 373 -0.83 2.94 20.86
CA PRO A 373 -0.04 3.36 22.00
C PRO A 373 -0.09 2.39 23.19
N CYS A 374 1.10 2.13 23.77
CA CYS A 374 1.28 1.38 25.00
C CYS A 374 2.38 2.10 25.79
N THR A 375 2.00 2.81 26.85
CA THR A 375 2.85 3.82 27.48
C THR A 375 3.44 3.41 28.83
N ASP A 376 2.98 2.27 29.37
CA ASP A 376 3.39 1.76 30.68
C ASP A 376 3.93 0.32 30.57
N GLU A 377 5.05 0.05 31.26
CA GLU A 377 5.67 -1.28 31.31
C GLU A 377 4.93 -2.24 32.26
N GLY A 378 4.10 -1.72 33.14
CA GLY A 378 3.30 -2.52 34.09
C GLY A 378 2.33 -3.48 33.39
N PRO A 379 1.92 -4.56 34.08
CA PRO A 379 1.08 -5.62 33.51
C PRO A 379 -0.35 -5.15 33.16
N GLU A 380 -0.79 -4.01 33.71
CA GLU A 380 -2.12 -3.46 33.49
C GLU A 380 -2.26 -2.79 32.11
N ASP A 381 -1.16 -2.30 31.52
CA ASP A 381 -1.17 -1.74 30.17
C ASP A 381 -1.13 -2.89 29.15
N GLN A 382 -2.29 -3.22 28.59
CA GLN A 382 -2.48 -4.20 27.54
C GLN A 382 -2.47 -3.56 26.13
N GLY A 383 -2.04 -2.30 26.03
CA GLY A 383 -2.05 -1.53 24.80
C GLY A 383 -3.44 -0.98 24.41
N THR A 384 -3.53 -0.42 23.23
CA THR A 384 -4.70 0.34 22.76
C THR A 384 -5.34 -0.34 21.55
N GLN A 385 -6.46 -1.03 21.73
CA GLN A 385 -7.17 -1.75 20.66
C GLN A 385 -7.77 -0.80 19.63
N TYR A 386 -8.28 0.36 20.06
CA TYR A 386 -8.79 1.40 19.16
C TYR A 386 -8.31 2.79 19.58
N LEU A 387 -7.96 3.60 18.60
CA LEU A 387 -7.50 4.99 18.79
C LEU A 387 -8.68 5.92 19.09
N TYR A 388 -8.35 7.11 19.58
CA TYR A 388 -9.31 8.20 19.84
C TYR A 388 -10.35 7.83 20.89
N LYS A 389 -9.97 7.01 21.87
CA LYS A 389 -10.86 6.61 22.96
C LYS A 389 -11.46 7.83 23.67
N GLY A 390 -12.78 7.81 23.84
CA GLY A 390 -13.51 8.97 24.36
C GLY A 390 -13.66 10.11 23.33
N GLN A 391 -13.40 9.82 22.04
CA GLN A 391 -13.52 10.78 20.94
C GLN A 391 -12.61 12.02 21.09
N ILE A 392 -11.44 11.80 21.72
CA ILE A 392 -10.37 12.81 21.84
C ILE A 392 -9.32 12.53 20.78
N PHE A 393 -9.02 13.53 19.97
CA PHE A 393 -8.07 13.43 18.86
C PHE A 393 -6.73 14.07 19.24
N ASP A 394 -5.65 13.56 18.66
CA ASP A 394 -4.28 14.02 18.94
C ASP A 394 -3.99 15.35 18.22
N ARG A 395 -4.69 16.39 18.66
CA ARG A 395 -4.58 17.78 18.21
C ARG A 395 -4.67 18.72 19.42
N PRO A 396 -4.13 19.95 19.34
CA PRO A 396 -4.10 20.87 20.47
C PRO A 396 -5.46 21.15 21.11
N ASN A 397 -6.54 21.13 20.32
CA ASN A 397 -7.92 21.33 20.78
C ASN A 397 -8.68 20.03 21.05
N GLY A 398 -8.05 18.86 20.82
CA GLY A 398 -8.66 17.54 20.99
C GLY A 398 -9.74 17.19 19.96
N LYS A 399 -9.96 18.01 18.92
CA LYS A 399 -11.01 17.82 17.92
C LYS A 399 -10.46 17.26 16.61
N ALA A 400 -11.27 16.45 15.92
CA ALA A 400 -11.02 16.05 14.55
C ALA A 400 -11.33 17.20 13.58
N GLU A 401 -10.77 17.16 12.38
CA GLU A 401 -10.95 18.21 11.38
C GLU A 401 -11.53 17.63 10.07
N PHE A 402 -12.63 18.21 9.60
CA PHE A 402 -13.13 17.95 8.27
C PHE A 402 -12.28 18.63 7.21
N PHE A 403 -12.02 17.90 6.13
CA PHE A 403 -11.36 18.43 4.94
C PHE A 403 -12.34 18.49 3.77
N ALA A 404 -12.46 19.66 3.18
CA ALA A 404 -13.14 19.86 1.90
C ALA A 404 -12.20 19.47 0.76
N CYS A 405 -12.62 18.55 -0.08
CA CYS A 405 -11.86 18.06 -1.22
C CYS A 405 -12.75 18.07 -2.47
N ASP A 406 -12.44 18.93 -3.43
CA ASP A 406 -13.05 18.83 -4.76
C ASP A 406 -12.42 17.68 -5.56
N TRP A 407 -13.24 17.06 -6.42
CA TRP A 407 -12.73 16.06 -7.33
C TRP A 407 -11.95 16.69 -8.48
N GLU A 408 -10.80 16.12 -8.77
CA GLU A 408 -9.99 16.42 -9.95
C GLU A 408 -9.82 15.14 -10.79
N PRO A 409 -9.80 15.25 -12.12
CA PRO A 409 -9.57 14.08 -12.98
C PRO A 409 -8.17 13.50 -12.76
N PRO A 410 -7.95 12.22 -13.09
CA PRO A 410 -6.61 11.63 -13.19
C PRO A 410 -5.67 12.50 -14.05
N MET A 411 -4.36 12.35 -13.84
CA MET A 411 -3.39 13.22 -14.52
C MET A 411 -3.15 12.85 -15.99
N GLU A 412 -3.44 11.63 -16.39
CA GLU A 412 -3.24 11.16 -17.76
C GLU A 412 -4.58 11.12 -18.52
N ASP A 413 -4.65 11.81 -19.66
CA ASP A 413 -5.82 11.80 -20.52
C ASP A 413 -5.81 10.58 -21.44
N LEU A 414 -7.00 10.02 -21.68
CA LEU A 414 -7.19 9.04 -22.75
C LEU A 414 -7.17 9.71 -24.12
N SER A 415 -6.64 9.01 -25.11
CA SER A 415 -6.53 9.49 -26.49
C SER A 415 -6.98 8.40 -27.47
N GLU A 416 -7.10 8.75 -28.77
CA GLU A 416 -7.34 7.76 -29.83
C GLU A 416 -6.21 6.73 -29.90
N GLU A 417 -4.96 7.10 -29.59
CA GLU A 417 -3.81 6.21 -29.57
C GLU A 417 -3.80 5.30 -28.33
N PHE A 418 -4.20 5.83 -27.15
CA PHE A 418 -4.23 5.10 -25.88
C PHE A 418 -5.62 5.22 -25.25
N PRO A 419 -6.61 4.43 -25.73
CA PRO A 419 -8.01 4.63 -25.36
C PRO A 419 -8.45 3.90 -24.09
N LEU A 420 -7.59 3.06 -23.50
CA LEU A 420 -7.94 2.21 -22.35
C LEU A 420 -7.24 2.70 -21.08
N VAL A 421 -7.93 2.56 -19.96
CA VAL A 421 -7.35 2.78 -18.62
C VAL A 421 -6.68 1.50 -18.14
N LEU A 422 -5.38 1.54 -17.86
CA LEU A 422 -4.67 0.49 -17.14
C LEU A 422 -4.66 0.78 -15.65
N SER A 423 -5.03 -0.22 -14.84
CA SER A 423 -4.87 -0.20 -13.39
C SER A 423 -4.06 -1.41 -12.94
N THR A 424 -3.04 -1.18 -12.10
CA THR A 424 -2.22 -2.27 -11.55
C THR A 424 -2.98 -3.06 -10.50
N VAL A 425 -2.79 -4.38 -10.46
CA VAL A 425 -3.41 -5.27 -9.47
C VAL A 425 -2.41 -6.26 -8.89
N ARG A 426 -2.81 -6.96 -7.84
CA ARG A 426 -2.08 -8.11 -7.28
C ARG A 426 -2.79 -9.40 -7.63
N GLU A 427 -2.00 -10.48 -7.74
CA GLU A 427 -2.48 -11.84 -7.92
C GLU A 427 -2.16 -12.67 -6.67
N VAL A 428 -3.08 -13.57 -6.32
CA VAL A 428 -2.90 -14.51 -5.23
C VAL A 428 -1.83 -15.56 -5.58
N GLY A 429 -1.08 -16.02 -4.59
CA GLY A 429 -0.01 -17.02 -4.77
C GLY A 429 1.38 -16.43 -4.93
N HIS A 430 1.49 -15.16 -5.28
CA HIS A 430 2.77 -14.44 -5.32
C HIS A 430 2.77 -13.22 -4.41
N TYR A 431 3.91 -12.99 -3.75
CA TYR A 431 4.10 -11.90 -2.81
C TYR A 431 4.95 -10.79 -3.43
N SER A 432 4.45 -9.56 -3.36
CA SER A 432 5.10 -8.34 -3.86
C SER A 432 5.66 -8.51 -5.28
N CYS A 433 6.95 -8.25 -5.50
CA CYS A 433 7.67 -8.38 -6.78
C CYS A 433 8.10 -9.82 -7.13
N ARG A 434 7.62 -10.83 -6.42
CA ARG A 434 7.96 -12.26 -6.58
C ARG A 434 9.42 -12.63 -6.23
N SER A 435 10.22 -11.76 -5.64
CA SER A 435 11.60 -12.08 -5.28
C SER A 435 11.71 -13.37 -4.45
N MET A 436 10.84 -13.57 -3.47
CA MET A 436 10.76 -14.80 -2.69
C MET A 436 9.92 -15.89 -3.37
N THR A 437 8.67 -15.59 -3.72
CA THR A 437 7.72 -16.60 -4.22
C THR A 437 8.03 -17.06 -5.64
N GLY A 438 8.66 -16.24 -6.47
CA GLY A 438 9.16 -16.62 -7.79
C GLY A 438 10.38 -17.55 -7.74
N ASN A 439 11.10 -17.58 -6.62
CA ASN A 439 12.19 -18.51 -6.36
C ASN A 439 11.74 -19.77 -5.59
N CYS A 440 10.50 -19.81 -5.11
CA CYS A 440 9.89 -21.02 -4.56
C CYS A 440 9.39 -21.92 -5.69
N ARG A 441 9.98 -23.12 -5.86
CA ARG A 441 9.67 -24.06 -6.96
C ARG A 441 8.18 -24.38 -7.07
N ALA A 442 7.50 -24.59 -5.95
CA ALA A 442 6.07 -24.94 -5.94
C ALA A 442 5.20 -23.76 -6.39
N LEU A 443 5.48 -22.54 -5.93
CA LEU A 443 4.72 -21.35 -6.30
C LEU A 443 5.04 -20.89 -7.72
N ALA A 444 6.30 -20.95 -8.14
CA ALA A 444 6.70 -20.63 -9.50
C ALA A 444 6.04 -21.54 -10.54
N ALA A 445 5.80 -22.81 -10.20
CA ALA A 445 5.11 -23.77 -11.08
C ALA A 445 3.60 -23.50 -11.23
N LEU A 446 3.00 -22.66 -10.37
CA LEU A 446 1.58 -22.30 -10.45
C LEU A 446 1.32 -21.06 -11.31
N ALA A 447 2.35 -20.40 -11.80
CA ALA A 447 2.23 -19.13 -12.51
C ALA A 447 3.21 -19.06 -13.68
N ASP A 448 2.70 -19.27 -14.88
CA ASP A 448 3.47 -19.16 -16.12
C ASP A 448 3.74 -17.68 -16.47
N GLU A 449 4.91 -17.42 -17.07
CA GLU A 449 5.19 -16.14 -17.72
C GLU A 449 4.45 -16.05 -19.08
N PRO A 450 4.05 -14.87 -19.52
CA PRO A 450 4.06 -13.60 -18.80
C PRO A 450 2.86 -13.48 -17.86
N GLY A 451 2.82 -12.36 -17.05
CA GLY A 451 1.62 -12.00 -16.32
C GLY A 451 0.40 -11.79 -17.24
N PHE A 452 -0.77 -11.65 -16.60
CA PHE A 452 -2.02 -11.43 -17.34
C PHE A 452 -2.36 -9.93 -17.49
N VAL A 453 -3.16 -9.63 -18.51
CA VAL A 453 -3.99 -8.44 -18.61
C VAL A 453 -5.46 -8.86 -18.60
N GLN A 454 -6.18 -8.53 -17.52
CA GLN A 454 -7.61 -8.75 -17.46
C GLN A 454 -8.33 -7.62 -18.20
N MET A 455 -9.16 -7.94 -19.17
CA MET A 455 -9.84 -6.98 -20.02
C MET A 455 -11.32 -7.33 -20.19
N ASN A 456 -12.14 -6.33 -20.49
CA ASN A 456 -13.56 -6.52 -20.72
C ASN A 456 -13.81 -7.36 -21.98
N ASP A 457 -14.85 -8.19 -21.93
CA ASP A 457 -15.20 -9.09 -23.05
C ASP A 457 -15.66 -8.36 -24.32
N GLN A 458 -16.26 -7.16 -24.18
CA GLN A 458 -16.63 -6.33 -25.32
C GLN A 458 -15.39 -5.70 -25.98
N ASP A 459 -14.46 -5.17 -25.16
CA ASP A 459 -13.20 -4.62 -25.65
C ASP A 459 -12.37 -5.71 -26.36
N ALA A 460 -12.30 -6.91 -25.78
CA ALA A 460 -11.62 -8.06 -26.39
C ALA A 460 -12.22 -8.43 -27.75
N LYS A 461 -13.54 -8.42 -27.85
CA LYS A 461 -14.26 -8.67 -29.11
C LYS A 461 -13.97 -7.61 -30.17
N GLU A 462 -13.98 -6.33 -29.78
CA GLU A 462 -13.70 -5.20 -30.68
C GLU A 462 -12.25 -5.26 -31.20
N LEU A 463 -11.29 -5.70 -30.36
CA LEU A 463 -9.88 -5.86 -30.71
C LEU A 463 -9.56 -7.21 -31.38
N GLY A 464 -10.52 -8.13 -31.49
CA GLY A 464 -10.33 -9.48 -32.04
C GLY A 464 -9.42 -10.37 -31.18
N VAL A 465 -9.31 -10.07 -29.87
CA VAL A 465 -8.53 -10.81 -28.89
C VAL A 465 -9.37 -11.91 -28.24
N LYS A 466 -8.79 -13.09 -28.09
CA LYS A 466 -9.42 -14.23 -27.39
C LYS A 466 -8.79 -14.43 -26.03
N ASN A 467 -9.53 -15.11 -25.16
CA ASN A 467 -8.98 -15.50 -23.87
C ASN A 467 -7.73 -16.36 -24.03
N ASN A 468 -6.69 -16.07 -23.25
CA ASN A 468 -5.34 -16.64 -23.31
C ASN A 468 -4.48 -16.23 -24.52
N ASP A 469 -4.94 -15.41 -25.46
CA ASP A 469 -4.05 -14.85 -26.47
C ASP A 469 -2.94 -14.01 -25.79
N LEU A 470 -1.73 -14.08 -26.32
CA LEU A 470 -0.68 -13.12 -26.02
C LEU A 470 -0.93 -11.83 -26.81
N VAL A 471 -0.84 -10.72 -26.11
CA VAL A 471 -1.08 -9.38 -26.66
C VAL A 471 0.06 -8.44 -26.29
N TRP A 472 0.26 -7.40 -27.10
CA TRP A 472 1.06 -6.26 -26.70
C TRP A 472 0.19 -5.24 -25.96
N ILE A 473 0.72 -4.69 -24.86
CA ILE A 473 0.15 -3.52 -24.20
C ILE A 473 1.18 -2.42 -24.32
N ALA A 474 0.76 -1.23 -24.75
CA ALA A 474 1.62 -0.09 -24.93
C ALA A 474 1.06 1.17 -24.27
N SER A 475 1.95 1.99 -23.72
CA SER A 475 1.72 3.38 -23.30
C SER A 475 2.72 4.29 -24.02
N SER A 476 2.69 5.59 -23.73
CA SER A 476 3.71 6.52 -24.24
C SER A 476 5.13 6.21 -23.74
N ARG A 477 5.28 5.40 -22.68
CA ARG A 477 6.55 5.07 -22.01
C ARG A 477 7.20 3.77 -22.49
N GLY A 478 6.40 2.82 -22.96
CA GLY A 478 6.92 1.54 -23.35
C GLY A 478 5.86 0.56 -23.87
N ARG A 479 6.31 -0.68 -24.11
CA ARG A 479 5.45 -1.76 -24.60
C ARG A 479 5.86 -3.08 -23.96
N VAL A 480 4.89 -3.80 -23.43
CA VAL A 480 5.09 -5.12 -22.81
C VAL A 480 4.18 -6.16 -23.38
N ILE A 481 4.59 -7.44 -23.31
CA ILE A 481 3.75 -8.58 -23.67
C ILE A 481 3.01 -9.10 -22.45
N SER A 482 1.74 -9.49 -22.62
CA SER A 482 0.94 -10.06 -21.53
C SER A 482 -0.08 -11.05 -22.07
N ARG A 483 -0.62 -11.90 -21.21
CA ARG A 483 -1.65 -12.89 -21.56
C ARG A 483 -3.04 -12.33 -21.30
N ALA A 484 -3.91 -12.32 -22.28
CA ALA A 484 -5.27 -11.80 -22.13
C ALA A 484 -6.13 -12.72 -21.23
N ASP A 485 -6.68 -12.15 -20.16
CA ASP A 485 -7.74 -12.71 -19.34
C ASP A 485 -9.04 -11.98 -19.66
N VAL A 486 -9.82 -12.54 -20.59
CA VAL A 486 -11.08 -11.93 -21.06
C VAL A 486 -12.19 -12.22 -20.05
N SER A 487 -12.78 -11.16 -19.50
CA SER A 487 -13.68 -11.27 -18.36
C SER A 487 -14.82 -10.24 -18.38
N THR A 488 -15.98 -10.64 -17.84
CA THR A 488 -17.09 -9.73 -17.53
C THR A 488 -16.95 -9.04 -16.16
N ARG A 489 -15.80 -9.20 -15.50
CA ARG A 489 -15.53 -8.66 -14.17
C ARG A 489 -14.99 -7.24 -14.18
N THR A 490 -14.70 -6.71 -15.36
CA THR A 490 -14.12 -5.38 -15.57
C THR A 490 -15.07 -4.48 -16.32
N ASN A 491 -14.99 -3.18 -16.10
CA ASN A 491 -15.73 -2.19 -16.87
C ASN A 491 -15.16 -2.11 -18.30
N LYS A 492 -16.00 -1.81 -19.29
CA LYS A 492 -15.55 -1.51 -20.66
C LYS A 492 -14.62 -0.29 -20.63
N GLY A 493 -13.56 -0.32 -21.43
CA GLY A 493 -12.53 0.72 -21.49
C GLY A 493 -11.49 0.65 -20.38
N ALA A 494 -11.53 -0.38 -19.51
CA ALA A 494 -10.55 -0.55 -18.44
C ALA A 494 -9.91 -1.95 -18.48
N CYS A 495 -8.59 -2.00 -18.25
CA CYS A 495 -7.85 -3.24 -18.14
C CYS A 495 -6.97 -3.25 -16.87
N TYR A 496 -6.64 -4.47 -16.42
CA TYR A 496 -5.96 -4.66 -15.14
C TYR A 496 -4.80 -5.61 -15.33
N MET A 497 -3.58 -5.16 -14.97
CA MET A 497 -2.36 -5.97 -15.07
C MET A 497 -1.73 -6.17 -13.71
N THR A 498 -1.11 -7.33 -13.53
CA THR A 498 -0.26 -7.57 -12.37
C THR A 498 1.16 -7.05 -12.62
N TYR A 499 1.73 -6.38 -11.61
CA TYR A 499 3.14 -5.94 -11.65
C TYR A 499 4.12 -7.02 -11.16
N GLN A 500 3.62 -8.18 -10.74
CA GLN A 500 4.39 -9.21 -10.04
C GLN A 500 5.23 -10.09 -10.97
N TRP A 501 4.93 -10.19 -12.27
CA TRP A 501 5.65 -11.02 -13.23
C TRP A 501 6.90 -10.35 -13.79
N TRP A 502 7.89 -11.16 -14.09
CA TRP A 502 9.19 -10.68 -14.56
C TRP A 502 9.23 -10.41 -16.07
N ILE A 503 8.39 -11.10 -16.84
CA ILE A 503 8.15 -10.81 -18.24
C ILE A 503 6.79 -10.09 -18.36
N GLY A 504 6.76 -9.00 -19.11
CA GLY A 504 5.55 -8.15 -19.21
C GLY A 504 5.33 -7.29 -17.96
N LYS A 505 6.38 -6.66 -17.48
CA LYS A 505 6.34 -5.78 -16.30
C LYS A 505 5.40 -4.60 -16.51
N CYS A 506 4.23 -4.59 -15.89
CA CYS A 506 3.27 -3.52 -16.12
C CYS A 506 3.78 -2.12 -15.72
N ASN A 507 4.76 -2.05 -14.81
CA ASN A 507 5.35 -0.77 -14.41
C ASN A 507 6.30 -0.16 -15.46
N GLU A 508 6.59 -0.83 -16.55
CA GLU A 508 7.15 -0.21 -17.77
C GLU A 508 6.13 0.71 -18.47
N LEU A 509 4.84 0.59 -18.13
CA LEU A 509 3.74 1.33 -18.74
C LEU A 509 3.20 2.44 -17.83
N THR A 510 3.43 2.37 -16.51
CA THR A 510 2.87 3.31 -15.54
C THR A 510 3.63 4.63 -15.52
N ALA A 511 2.90 5.72 -15.22
CA ALA A 511 3.45 7.06 -15.21
C ALA A 511 4.01 7.47 -13.83
N GLU A 512 4.96 8.40 -13.84
CA GLU A 512 5.50 9.06 -12.65
C GLU A 512 4.64 10.24 -12.17
N HIS A 513 3.34 10.18 -12.38
CA HIS A 513 2.43 11.19 -11.85
C HIS A 513 2.29 11.01 -10.35
N LEU A 514 2.65 12.04 -9.57
CA LEU A 514 2.74 11.96 -8.12
C LEU A 514 1.62 12.73 -7.44
N ASN A 515 1.03 12.12 -6.40
CA ASN A 515 0.17 12.88 -5.48
C ASN A 515 0.98 14.03 -4.85
N PRO A 516 0.47 15.28 -4.85
CA PRO A 516 1.21 16.43 -4.36
C PRO A 516 1.62 16.33 -2.87
N GLY A 517 0.80 15.67 -2.05
CA GLY A 517 1.02 15.56 -0.60
C GLY A 517 1.91 14.40 -0.19
N SER A 518 1.64 13.21 -0.69
CA SER A 518 2.34 11.97 -0.29
C SER A 518 3.47 11.57 -1.24
N ARG A 519 3.56 12.19 -2.40
CA ARG A 519 4.48 11.81 -3.51
C ARG A 519 4.28 10.36 -3.98
N THR A 520 3.10 9.77 -3.74
CA THR A 520 2.75 8.43 -4.21
C THR A 520 2.44 8.45 -5.70
N PRO A 521 3.02 7.54 -6.50
CA PRO A 521 2.73 7.44 -7.93
C PRO A 521 1.28 6.98 -8.23
N GLU A 522 0.76 7.44 -9.38
CA GLU A 522 -0.60 7.11 -9.84
C GLU A 522 -0.66 5.76 -10.55
N TYR A 523 -0.29 4.66 -9.86
CA TYR A 523 -0.27 3.30 -10.42
C TYR A 523 -1.64 2.76 -10.88
N LYS A 524 -2.73 3.41 -10.49
CA LYS A 524 -4.09 2.93 -10.76
C LYS A 524 -4.75 3.58 -11.96
N TYR A 525 -4.01 4.48 -12.65
CA TYR A 525 -4.49 5.13 -13.84
C TYR A 525 -3.34 5.41 -14.81
N SER A 526 -3.30 4.71 -15.93
CA SER A 526 -2.37 4.98 -17.04
C SER A 526 -3.09 4.73 -18.36
N ALA A 527 -2.89 5.60 -19.34
CA ALA A 527 -3.47 5.44 -20.67
C ALA A 527 -2.69 4.42 -21.49
N VAL A 528 -3.38 3.41 -22.01
CA VAL A 528 -2.76 2.32 -22.77
C VAL A 528 -3.60 1.92 -23.99
N ARG A 529 -2.95 1.20 -24.92
CA ARG A 529 -3.63 0.41 -25.95
C ARG A 529 -3.26 -1.05 -25.84
N ILE A 530 -4.13 -1.92 -26.35
CA ILE A 530 -3.89 -3.36 -26.46
C ILE A 530 -3.86 -3.72 -27.94
N ASP A 531 -2.74 -4.29 -28.40
CA ASP A 531 -2.54 -4.71 -29.77
C ASP A 531 -2.50 -6.25 -29.84
N LYS A 532 -3.34 -6.84 -30.67
CA LYS A 532 -3.34 -8.29 -30.91
C LYS A 532 -2.04 -8.73 -31.57
N ILE A 533 -1.49 -9.85 -31.13
CA ILE A 533 -0.37 -10.53 -31.79
C ILE A 533 -0.94 -11.63 -32.70
N GLU A 534 -0.69 -11.55 -33.98
CA GLU A 534 -1.25 -12.53 -34.93
C GLU A 534 -0.53 -13.88 -34.86
N ASP A 535 0.81 -13.90 -34.75
CA ASP A 535 1.60 -15.15 -34.60
C ASP A 535 1.75 -15.49 -33.09
N GLN A 536 0.74 -16.18 -32.56
CA GLN A 536 0.75 -16.65 -31.17
C GLN A 536 1.88 -17.63 -30.88
N ALA A 537 2.25 -18.47 -31.86
CA ALA A 537 3.35 -19.41 -31.67
C ALA A 537 4.72 -18.71 -31.55
N TRP A 538 4.91 -17.63 -32.30
CA TRP A 538 6.07 -16.77 -32.10
C TRP A 538 6.04 -16.11 -30.72
N ALA A 539 4.90 -15.58 -30.31
CA ALA A 539 4.75 -14.89 -29.04
C ALA A 539 5.08 -15.80 -27.83
N GLU A 540 4.60 -17.05 -27.84
CA GLU A 540 4.95 -18.04 -26.81
C GLU A 540 6.47 -18.33 -26.81
N ARG A 541 7.11 -18.51 -27.96
CA ARG A 541 8.57 -18.69 -28.03
C ARG A 541 9.33 -17.46 -27.52
N TYR A 542 8.83 -16.26 -27.82
CA TYR A 542 9.42 -15.00 -27.35
C TYR A 542 9.43 -14.96 -25.83
N VAL A 543 8.28 -15.18 -25.17
CA VAL A 543 8.15 -15.18 -23.71
C VAL A 543 9.11 -16.18 -23.06
N VAL A 544 9.11 -17.43 -23.54
CA VAL A 544 10.00 -18.48 -23.02
C VAL A 544 11.47 -18.09 -23.17
N THR A 545 11.83 -17.51 -24.31
CA THR A 545 13.21 -17.08 -24.58
C THR A 545 13.65 -15.94 -23.67
N GLU A 546 12.81 -14.90 -23.51
CA GLU A 546 13.14 -13.74 -22.65
C GLU A 546 13.21 -14.15 -21.18
N TYR A 547 12.30 -15.01 -20.72
CA TYR A 547 12.37 -15.54 -19.36
C TYR A 547 13.65 -16.36 -19.11
N ALA A 548 14.03 -17.22 -20.07
CA ALA A 548 15.27 -17.98 -19.96
C ALA A 548 16.52 -17.07 -19.94
N LYS A 549 16.56 -16.03 -20.78
CA LYS A 549 17.64 -15.04 -20.78
C LYS A 549 17.76 -14.35 -19.41
N LEU A 550 16.63 -13.88 -18.87
CA LEU A 550 16.61 -13.25 -17.55
C LEU A 550 17.14 -14.19 -16.46
N LYS A 551 16.62 -15.41 -16.39
CA LYS A 551 17.06 -16.40 -15.39
C LYS A 551 18.55 -16.75 -15.51
N ASN A 552 19.08 -16.85 -16.72
CA ASN A 552 20.51 -17.11 -16.95
C ASN A 552 21.35 -15.91 -16.50
N ARG A 553 20.97 -14.68 -16.85
CA ARG A 553 21.65 -13.47 -16.37
C ARG A 553 21.74 -13.42 -14.85
N LEU A 554 20.60 -13.58 -14.15
CA LEU A 554 20.57 -13.56 -12.68
C LEU A 554 21.44 -14.65 -12.07
N LYS A 555 21.47 -15.84 -12.67
CA LYS A 555 22.31 -16.95 -12.23
C LYS A 555 23.79 -16.68 -12.46
N GLU A 556 24.15 -16.17 -13.62
CA GLU A 556 25.54 -15.84 -13.97
C GLU A 556 26.07 -14.73 -13.05
N THR A 557 25.30 -13.68 -12.79
CA THR A 557 25.66 -12.62 -11.85
C THR A 557 25.88 -13.19 -10.44
N ALA A 558 24.98 -14.06 -9.96
CA ALA A 558 25.11 -14.68 -8.64
C ALA A 558 26.33 -15.60 -8.50
N LEU A 559 26.91 -16.11 -9.60
CA LEU A 559 28.13 -16.94 -9.57
C LEU A 559 29.42 -16.11 -9.55
N VAL A 560 29.33 -14.84 -9.91
CA VAL A 560 30.49 -13.92 -9.96
C VAL A 560 30.55 -13.02 -8.73
N ALA A 561 29.40 -12.73 -8.14
CA ALA A 561 29.28 -11.94 -6.90
C ALA A 561 29.65 -12.79 -5.68
#